data_307eec3b6de1f480d6450d86ce56aa8c
#
_entry.id   307eec3b6de1f480d6450d86ce56aa8c
#
_cell.length_a   1.000
_cell.length_b   1.000
_cell.length_c   1.000
_cell.angle_alpha   90.00
_cell.angle_beta   90.00
_cell.angle_gamma   90.00
#
_symmetry.space_group_name_H-M   'P 1'
#
loop_
_entity.id
_entity.type
_entity.pdbx_description
1 polymer ?
#
loop_
_entity_poly.entity_id
_entity_poly.type
_entity_poly.pdbx_seq_one_letter_code
_entity_poly.pdbx_strand_id
1 'polypeptide(L)'
;LGDVYKRQVKANILSSMTTRMAMKFVESNMELLRSSEVMMDALPICQVRKISYATFSIVDSELGGKTRIIEMDNPPHMFIRDFKPLTVKCRELSSPKWKDRTISISQVTTQPEDRIILMSDGVTQAGLGNKRYPLGWGRQGCIDFVLKEIEKDPYMSSQTLAQKIVEEALTKEIDHKAGDDISCVSIYFRTPRKLLVLTGPPFDEDKDREFAELVSDYDGKVAVCGGTTANIVERELCLKCEIDKTSFDEKIPMSSIMEGVDLVTEGILTLTEVYRMLKEGIDTEKQNAAVRLTKLLLGSDKIDFVVGTKINIAHQDPNLPMELEIRRNIVKKIFRILQDRYLKEISVRYI
;
A
#
# COMPACT_ATOMS: atom_id res chain seq x y z
N LEU A 1 7.62 14.38 3.73
CA LEU A 1 6.83 15.40 3.03
C LEU A 1 7.59 16.73 3.09
N GLY A 2 7.79 17.38 1.96
CA GLY A 2 8.37 18.71 1.87
C GLY A 2 7.42 19.60 1.08
N ASP A 3 7.12 20.76 1.60
CA ASP A 3 6.29 21.77 0.95
C ASP A 3 7.03 23.11 0.84
N VAL A 4 6.70 23.92 -0.14
CA VAL A 4 7.39 25.17 -0.42
C VAL A 4 6.43 26.27 -0.84
N TYR A 5 6.55 27.41 -0.20
CA TYR A 5 5.71 28.57 -0.43
C TYR A 5 5.92 29.21 -1.81
N LYS A 6 4.85 29.18 -2.60
CA LYS A 6 4.56 29.88 -3.88
C LYS A 6 5.51 29.82 -5.07
N ARG A 7 4.93 29.18 -6.10
CA ARG A 7 5.08 29.50 -7.54
C ARG A 7 6.48 29.86 -8.02
N GLN A 8 7.31 28.85 -8.27
CA GLN A 8 8.36 28.92 -9.29
C GLN A 8 9.18 27.63 -9.32
N VAL A 9 9.90 27.42 -10.41
CA VAL A 9 10.97 26.40 -10.56
C VAL A 9 11.88 26.31 -9.31
N LYS A 10 12.09 27.44 -8.61
CA LYS A 10 12.87 27.51 -7.36
C LYS A 10 12.21 26.74 -6.19
N ALA A 11 10.89 26.73 -6.09
CA ALA A 11 10.17 26.03 -5.03
C ALA A 11 10.33 24.51 -5.17
N ASN A 12 10.12 23.97 -6.37
CA ASN A 12 10.32 22.56 -6.68
C ASN A 12 11.78 22.12 -6.45
N ILE A 13 12.75 22.96 -6.86
CA ILE A 13 14.18 22.69 -6.61
C ILE A 13 14.44 22.59 -5.11
N LEU A 14 13.91 23.51 -4.32
CA LEU A 14 14.16 23.55 -2.87
C LEU A 14 13.52 22.34 -2.16
N SER A 15 12.29 21.98 -2.49
CA SER A 15 11.62 20.78 -1.98
C SER A 15 12.40 19.51 -2.34
N SER A 16 12.84 19.41 -3.60
CA SER A 16 13.66 18.29 -4.08
C SER A 16 15.02 18.22 -3.36
N MET A 17 15.66 19.36 -3.14
CA MET A 17 16.92 19.43 -2.38
C MET A 17 16.72 19.00 -0.93
N THR A 18 15.68 19.48 -0.26
CA THR A 18 15.36 19.15 1.12
C THR A 18 15.15 17.64 1.27
N THR A 19 14.37 17.03 0.38
CA THR A 19 14.12 15.59 0.37
C THR A 19 15.39 14.78 0.11
N ARG A 20 16.20 15.19 -0.89
CA ARG A 20 17.48 14.52 -1.21
C ARG A 20 18.50 14.63 -0.09
N MET A 21 18.55 15.78 0.59
CA MET A 21 19.41 15.94 1.77
C MET A 21 19.00 14.96 2.87
N ALA A 22 17.71 14.88 3.21
CA ALA A 22 17.21 13.95 4.20
C ALA A 22 17.57 12.49 3.84
N MET A 23 17.30 12.08 2.59
CA MET A 23 17.65 10.73 2.12
C MET A 23 19.14 10.45 2.19
N LYS A 24 19.97 11.42 1.77
CA LYS A 24 21.43 11.25 1.79
C LYS A 24 22.01 11.12 3.19
N PHE A 25 21.45 11.81 4.16
CA PHE A 25 21.84 11.70 5.55
C PHE A 25 21.47 10.33 6.13
N VAL A 26 20.27 9.81 5.78
CA VAL A 26 19.86 8.44 6.16
C VAL A 26 20.80 7.41 5.54
N GLU A 27 21.09 7.51 4.24
CA GLU A 27 22.06 6.62 3.54
C GLU A 27 23.45 6.64 4.17
N SER A 28 23.87 7.79 4.70
CA SER A 28 25.17 7.97 5.35
C SER A 28 25.19 7.56 6.82
N ASN A 29 24.11 6.94 7.33
CA ASN A 29 23.91 6.60 8.74
C ASN A 29 24.11 7.80 9.70
N MET A 30 23.84 9.02 9.22
CA MET A 30 23.90 10.20 10.08
C MET A 30 22.71 10.16 11.03
N GLU A 31 22.96 10.48 12.30
CA GLU A 31 21.89 10.57 13.28
C GLU A 31 20.79 11.55 12.80
N LEU A 32 19.53 11.12 12.87
CA LEU A 32 18.40 11.85 12.30
C LEU A 32 18.28 13.27 12.87
N LEU A 33 18.51 13.43 14.17
CA LEU A 33 18.48 14.74 14.82
C LEU A 33 19.53 15.69 14.22
N ARG A 34 20.78 15.23 14.13
CA ARG A 34 21.88 16.01 13.54
C ARG A 34 21.62 16.31 12.07
N SER A 35 21.05 15.36 11.33
CA SER A 35 20.63 15.58 9.95
C SER A 35 19.62 16.74 9.83
N SER A 36 18.65 16.78 10.73
CA SER A 36 17.64 17.83 10.77
C SER A 36 18.24 19.20 11.11
N GLU A 37 19.19 19.25 12.05
CA GLU A 37 19.93 20.48 12.38
C GLU A 37 20.70 21.00 11.17
N VAL A 38 21.41 20.14 10.45
CA VAL A 38 22.15 20.51 9.23
C VAL A 38 21.19 20.98 8.14
N MET A 39 20.03 20.34 8.00
CA MET A 39 18.99 20.80 7.07
C MET A 39 18.50 22.19 7.46
N MET A 40 18.23 22.44 8.73
CA MET A 40 17.80 23.76 9.22
C MET A 40 18.84 24.85 8.95
N ASP A 41 20.12 24.55 9.12
CA ASP A 41 21.21 25.49 8.86
C ASP A 41 21.34 25.77 7.35
N ALA A 42 21.05 24.80 6.50
CA ALA A 42 21.14 24.91 5.04
C ALA A 42 19.92 25.57 4.37
N LEU A 43 18.73 25.44 4.98
CA LEU A 43 17.49 25.93 4.38
C LEU A 43 17.38 27.46 4.49
N PRO A 44 17.15 28.17 3.37
CA PRO A 44 17.05 29.62 3.35
C PRO A 44 15.79 30.12 4.07
N ILE A 45 15.87 31.34 4.58
CA ILE A 45 14.74 32.05 5.20
C ILE A 45 14.30 33.19 4.31
N CYS A 46 12.99 33.37 4.14
CA CYS A 46 12.44 34.52 3.43
C CYS A 46 12.76 35.81 4.17
N GLN A 47 13.53 36.69 3.55
CA GLN A 47 13.94 37.97 4.14
C GLN A 47 12.74 38.90 4.38
N VAL A 48 11.69 38.78 3.55
CA VAL A 48 10.50 39.66 3.60
C VAL A 48 9.49 39.22 4.65
N ARG A 49 9.20 37.91 4.70
CA ARG A 49 8.15 37.35 5.58
C ARG A 49 8.68 36.68 6.84
N LYS A 50 9.98 36.48 6.94
CA LYS A 50 10.67 35.80 8.05
C LYS A 50 10.19 34.35 8.32
N ILE A 51 9.55 33.74 7.32
CA ILE A 51 9.09 32.34 7.36
C ILE A 51 10.05 31.45 6.56
N SER A 52 10.00 30.16 6.80
CA SER A 52 10.78 29.17 6.02
C SER A 52 10.34 29.16 4.57
N TYR A 53 11.31 29.00 3.67
CA TYR A 53 10.99 28.74 2.26
C TYR A 53 10.60 27.29 1.99
N ALA A 54 10.94 26.38 2.89
CA ALA A 54 10.58 24.99 2.82
C ALA A 54 10.20 24.48 4.21
N THR A 55 9.17 23.66 4.27
CA THR A 55 8.75 22.90 5.45
C THR A 55 9.08 21.42 5.24
N PHE A 56 9.22 20.65 6.27
CA PHE A 56 9.44 19.21 6.13
C PHE A 56 8.84 18.41 7.29
N SER A 57 8.46 17.18 6.98
CA SER A 57 8.16 16.14 7.96
C SER A 57 8.92 14.86 7.58
N ILE A 58 9.64 14.30 8.53
CA ILE A 58 10.41 13.08 8.39
C ILE A 58 9.88 12.05 9.37
N VAL A 59 9.55 10.86 8.88
CA VAL A 59 9.20 9.72 9.71
C VAL A 59 10.28 8.66 9.51
N ASP A 60 10.92 8.26 10.59
CA ASP A 60 11.91 7.22 10.65
C ASP A 60 11.40 6.11 11.56
N SER A 61 11.19 4.93 11.01
CA SER A 61 10.64 3.77 11.72
C SER A 61 11.56 2.57 11.59
N GLU A 62 11.97 2.02 12.73
CA GLU A 62 12.82 0.84 12.80
C GLU A 62 11.97 -0.45 12.82
N LEU A 63 12.55 -1.55 12.39
CA LEU A 63 12.00 -2.89 12.66
C LEU A 63 11.89 -3.07 14.18
N GLY A 64 10.70 -3.36 14.68
CA GLY A 64 10.41 -3.38 16.13
C GLY A 64 9.64 -2.17 16.63
N GLY A 65 9.24 -1.28 15.73
CA GLY A 65 8.23 -0.25 15.98
C GLY A 65 8.74 1.06 16.56
N LYS A 66 10.01 1.21 16.89
CA LYS A 66 10.54 2.52 17.31
C LYS A 66 10.42 3.50 16.16
N THR A 67 9.61 4.53 16.35
CA THR A 67 9.31 5.51 15.32
C THR A 67 9.58 6.91 15.83
N ARG A 68 10.35 7.68 15.06
CA ARG A 68 10.64 9.09 15.29
C ARG A 68 9.96 9.92 14.20
N ILE A 69 9.35 11.02 14.62
CA ILE A 69 8.71 11.97 13.71
C ILE A 69 9.34 13.33 13.97
N ILE A 70 9.90 13.92 12.93
CA ILE A 70 10.53 15.25 12.99
C ILE A 70 9.77 16.16 12.04
N GLU A 71 9.32 17.28 12.54
CA GLU A 71 8.52 18.23 11.78
C GLU A 71 9.04 19.64 11.93
N MET A 72 8.97 20.42 10.85
CA MET A 72 9.29 21.82 10.83
C MET A 72 8.26 22.55 9.98
N ASP A 73 7.51 23.46 10.63
CA ASP A 73 6.50 24.37 10.04
C ASP A 73 5.35 23.69 9.26
N ASN A 74 5.22 22.37 9.30
CA ASN A 74 4.03 21.64 8.80
C ASN A 74 2.96 21.55 9.90
N PRO A 75 1.68 21.35 9.54
CA PRO A 75 0.66 20.96 10.50
C PRO A 75 1.10 19.69 11.27
N PRO A 76 0.96 19.66 12.60
CA PRO A 76 1.37 18.50 13.39
C PRO A 76 0.72 17.21 12.86
N HIS A 77 1.52 16.13 12.79
CA HIS A 77 1.03 14.82 12.40
C HIS A 77 -0.19 14.39 13.22
N MET A 78 -1.01 13.52 12.62
CA MET A 78 -2.03 12.78 13.34
C MET A 78 -1.50 11.38 13.61
N PHE A 79 -1.55 10.96 14.87
CA PHE A 79 -1.29 9.59 15.26
C PHE A 79 -2.60 8.96 15.71
N ILE A 80 -2.97 7.82 15.11
CA ILE A 80 -4.23 7.14 15.41
C ILE A 80 -3.90 5.73 15.88
N ARG A 81 -4.43 5.38 17.04
CA ARG A 81 -4.37 4.05 17.65
C ARG A 81 -5.76 3.68 18.16
N ASP A 82 -6.18 2.44 17.93
CA ASP A 82 -7.49 1.92 18.36
C ASP A 82 -8.65 2.86 17.96
N PHE A 83 -8.62 3.36 16.72
CA PHE A 83 -9.60 4.32 16.16
C PHE A 83 -9.71 5.63 16.93
N LYS A 84 -8.68 6.01 17.71
CA LYS A 84 -8.66 7.25 18.48
C LYS A 84 -7.40 8.05 18.17
N PRO A 85 -7.49 9.39 18.14
CA PRO A 85 -6.32 10.23 18.01
C PRO A 85 -5.49 10.14 19.29
N LEU A 86 -4.23 9.80 19.15
CA LEU A 86 -3.27 9.76 20.27
C LEU A 86 -2.35 10.97 20.19
N THR A 87 -2.26 11.69 21.31
CA THR A 87 -1.28 12.78 21.43
C THR A 87 0.08 12.19 21.78
N VAL A 88 1.02 12.29 20.85
CA VAL A 88 2.40 11.87 21.08
C VAL A 88 3.17 13.02 21.74
N LYS A 89 3.95 12.71 22.78
CA LYS A 89 4.80 13.73 23.42
C LYS A 89 5.79 14.28 22.43
N CYS A 90 5.82 15.61 22.31
CA CYS A 90 6.69 16.34 21.43
C CYS A 90 7.75 17.08 22.23
N ARG A 91 8.99 17.08 21.76
CA ARG A 91 10.09 17.92 22.22
C ARG A 91 10.40 18.95 21.14
N GLU A 92 10.42 20.21 21.50
CA GLU A 92 10.83 21.27 20.57
C GLU A 92 12.32 21.55 20.75
N LEU A 93 12.97 21.75 19.62
CA LEU A 93 14.35 22.22 19.53
C LEU A 93 14.39 23.55 18.80
N SER A 94 15.12 24.48 19.36
CA SER A 94 15.37 25.78 18.76
C SER A 94 16.85 26.11 18.79
N SER A 95 17.29 27.00 17.91
CA SER A 95 18.65 27.51 17.87
C SER A 95 18.63 28.99 17.48
N PRO A 96 19.51 29.81 18.06
CA PRO A 96 19.64 31.22 17.64
C PRO A 96 19.91 31.37 16.13
N LYS A 97 20.55 30.38 15.51
CA LYS A 97 20.79 30.33 14.07
C LYS A 97 19.53 30.17 13.24
N TRP A 98 18.49 29.56 13.80
CA TRP A 98 17.24 29.26 13.10
C TRP A 98 16.21 30.36 13.23
N LYS A 99 16.51 31.43 13.97
CA LYS A 99 15.62 32.54 14.28
C LYS A 99 14.35 32.01 14.98
N ASP A 100 13.18 32.28 14.41
CA ASP A 100 11.89 31.91 14.98
C ASP A 100 11.44 30.47 14.61
N ARG A 101 12.28 29.69 13.92
CA ARG A 101 11.95 28.32 13.51
C ARG A 101 12.32 27.31 14.61
N THR A 102 11.48 26.34 14.77
CA THR A 102 11.70 25.20 15.68
C THR A 102 11.54 23.89 14.95
N ILE A 103 12.22 22.87 15.44
CA ILE A 103 11.98 21.47 15.04
C ILE A 103 11.20 20.80 16.17
N SER A 104 10.08 20.18 15.80
CA SER A 104 9.31 19.33 16.69
C SER A 104 9.73 17.87 16.52
N ILE A 105 10.06 17.21 17.63
CA ILE A 105 10.49 15.80 17.63
C ILE A 105 9.53 15.00 18.49
N SER A 106 8.86 14.05 17.89
CA SER A 106 8.01 13.07 18.57
C SER A 106 8.64 11.69 18.47
N GLN A 107 8.50 10.89 19.51
CA GLN A 107 8.96 9.51 19.54
C GLN A 107 7.87 8.62 20.12
N VAL A 108 7.61 7.52 19.41
CA VAL A 108 6.58 6.54 19.78
C VAL A 108 7.02 5.14 19.37
N THR A 109 6.57 4.13 20.11
CA THR A 109 6.65 2.74 19.65
C THR A 109 5.34 2.42 18.96
N THR A 110 5.40 2.20 17.64
CA THR A 110 4.25 1.82 16.83
C THR A 110 3.87 0.36 17.06
N GLN A 111 2.59 0.09 16.93
CA GLN A 111 1.97 -1.23 17.06
C GLN A 111 1.19 -1.54 15.76
N PRO A 112 0.86 -2.82 15.52
CA PRO A 112 -0.07 -3.16 14.45
C PRO A 112 -1.36 -2.33 14.58
N GLU A 113 -1.90 -1.92 13.45
CA GLU A 113 -3.09 -1.08 13.26
C GLU A 113 -2.91 0.42 13.57
N ASP A 114 -1.73 0.87 14.00
CA ASP A 114 -1.43 2.30 14.12
C ASP A 114 -1.38 2.97 12.74
N ARG A 115 -1.80 4.24 12.72
CA ARG A 115 -1.70 5.09 11.53
C ARG A 115 -1.04 6.42 11.88
N ILE A 116 -0.13 6.86 11.00
CA ILE A 116 0.46 8.20 11.04
C ILE A 116 0.03 8.93 9.77
N ILE A 117 -0.51 10.13 9.91
CA ILE A 117 -0.93 10.96 8.80
C ILE A 117 -0.18 12.28 8.87
N LEU A 118 0.53 12.58 7.80
CA LEU A 118 1.22 13.84 7.59
C LEU A 118 0.49 14.61 6.49
N MET A 119 0.45 15.93 6.59
CA MET A 119 -0.22 16.77 5.60
C MET A 119 0.49 18.11 5.45
N SER A 120 0.33 18.73 4.29
CA SER A 120 0.67 20.14 4.10
C SER A 120 -0.41 21.04 4.71
N ASP A 121 -0.08 22.29 4.89
CA ASP A 121 -1.02 23.29 5.41
C ASP A 121 -2.21 23.52 4.46
N GLY A 122 -2.06 23.30 3.15
CA GLY A 122 -3.16 23.33 2.20
C GLY A 122 -4.31 22.36 2.53
N VAL A 123 -4.05 21.28 3.27
CA VAL A 123 -5.12 20.38 3.77
C VAL A 123 -5.89 21.07 4.91
N THR A 124 -5.19 21.59 5.91
CA THR A 124 -5.82 22.18 7.10
C THR A 124 -6.40 23.57 6.81
N GLN A 125 -5.84 24.29 5.85
CA GLN A 125 -6.30 25.60 5.40
C GLN A 125 -7.34 25.51 4.27
N ALA A 126 -7.70 24.32 3.80
CA ALA A 126 -8.67 24.16 2.73
C ALA A 126 -9.96 24.95 3.00
N GLY A 127 -10.37 25.78 2.03
CA GLY A 127 -11.51 26.65 2.14
C GLY A 127 -11.29 27.92 2.97
N LEU A 128 -10.06 28.24 3.34
CA LEU A 128 -9.71 29.43 4.13
C LEU A 128 -10.31 30.71 3.53
N GLY A 129 -11.00 31.49 4.38
CA GLY A 129 -11.68 32.73 3.95
C GLY A 129 -13.07 32.52 3.35
N ASN A 130 -13.51 31.27 3.20
CA ASN A 130 -14.90 30.96 2.82
C ASN A 130 -15.83 31.19 4.03
N LYS A 131 -17.09 31.61 3.80
CA LYS A 131 -18.08 31.78 4.86
C LYS A 131 -18.25 30.54 5.75
N ARG A 132 -18.14 29.36 5.18
CA ARG A 132 -18.28 28.07 5.89
C ARG A 132 -17.01 27.66 6.62
N TYR A 133 -15.85 28.06 6.11
CA TYR A 133 -14.53 27.72 6.63
C TYR A 133 -13.66 28.98 6.81
N PRO A 134 -14.02 29.91 7.68
CA PRO A 134 -13.32 31.19 7.82
C PRO A 134 -11.86 31.03 8.26
N LEU A 135 -11.55 29.95 8.98
CA LEU A 135 -10.20 29.56 9.43
C LEU A 135 -9.67 28.31 8.72
N GLY A 136 -10.26 27.93 7.58
CA GLY A 136 -9.98 26.69 6.88
C GLY A 136 -10.72 25.48 7.47
N TRP A 137 -10.51 24.31 6.91
CA TRP A 137 -11.09 23.04 7.39
C TRP A 137 -10.62 22.71 8.82
N GLY A 138 -9.37 23.07 9.11
CA GLY A 138 -8.74 22.87 10.42
C GLY A 138 -8.29 21.44 10.66
N ARG A 139 -7.34 21.31 11.58
CA ARG A 139 -6.81 19.99 11.96
C ARG A 139 -7.89 19.09 12.57
N GLN A 140 -8.79 19.64 13.42
CA GLN A 140 -9.84 18.85 14.05
C GLN A 140 -10.84 18.32 13.02
N GLY A 141 -11.27 19.14 12.06
CA GLY A 141 -12.15 18.68 10.98
C GLY A 141 -11.55 17.53 10.16
N CYS A 142 -10.24 17.59 9.91
CA CYS A 142 -9.53 16.51 9.24
C CYS A 142 -9.46 15.25 10.11
N ILE A 143 -9.19 15.36 11.43
CA ILE A 143 -9.22 14.22 12.37
C ILE A 143 -10.59 13.55 12.35
N ASP A 144 -11.66 14.32 12.52
CA ASP A 144 -13.03 13.79 12.57
C ASP A 144 -13.39 13.05 11.27
N PHE A 145 -12.98 13.59 10.12
CA PHE A 145 -13.16 12.95 8.83
C PHE A 145 -12.39 11.61 8.76
N VAL A 146 -11.12 11.61 9.11
CA VAL A 146 -10.28 10.42 9.10
C VAL A 146 -10.84 9.32 9.98
N LEU A 147 -11.24 9.65 11.22
CA LEU A 147 -11.84 8.68 12.14
C LEU A 147 -13.12 8.06 11.55
N LYS A 148 -13.98 8.88 10.97
CA LYS A 148 -15.20 8.41 10.30
C LYS A 148 -14.92 7.47 9.13
N GLU A 149 -13.89 7.75 8.33
CA GLU A 149 -13.55 6.89 7.19
C GLU A 149 -12.92 5.55 7.62
N ILE A 150 -12.04 5.56 8.63
CA ILE A 150 -11.47 4.31 9.14
C ILE A 150 -12.47 3.49 9.97
N GLU A 151 -13.49 4.10 10.58
CA GLU A 151 -14.59 3.39 11.22
C GLU A 151 -15.45 2.63 10.21
N LYS A 152 -15.67 3.21 9.02
CA LYS A 152 -16.41 2.53 7.93
C LYS A 152 -15.62 1.37 7.33
N ASP A 153 -14.31 1.53 7.20
CA ASP A 153 -13.41 0.51 6.67
C ASP A 153 -12.10 0.49 7.47
N PRO A 154 -12.05 -0.33 8.55
CA PRO A 154 -10.87 -0.45 9.41
C PRO A 154 -9.60 -0.83 8.67
N TYR A 155 -9.73 -1.59 7.59
CA TYR A 155 -8.62 -2.09 6.80
C TYR A 155 -8.30 -1.24 5.57
N MET A 156 -8.88 -0.04 5.47
CA MET A 156 -8.64 0.90 4.38
C MET A 156 -7.14 1.10 4.14
N SER A 157 -6.73 0.99 2.88
CA SER A 157 -5.33 1.19 2.50
C SER A 157 -4.87 2.62 2.77
N SER A 158 -3.56 2.80 3.02
CA SER A 158 -2.95 4.13 3.15
C SER A 158 -3.20 5.01 1.94
N GLN A 159 -3.11 4.44 0.74
CA GLN A 159 -3.35 5.16 -0.51
C GLN A 159 -4.79 5.68 -0.57
N THR A 160 -5.77 4.80 -0.31
CA THR A 160 -7.19 5.17 -0.34
C THR A 160 -7.50 6.25 0.69
N LEU A 161 -6.96 6.12 1.91
CA LEU A 161 -7.18 7.13 2.96
C LEU A 161 -6.56 8.48 2.59
N ALA A 162 -5.32 8.50 2.12
CA ALA A 162 -4.66 9.74 1.69
C ALA A 162 -5.41 10.41 0.53
N GLN A 163 -5.88 9.64 -0.45
CA GLN A 163 -6.68 10.15 -1.56
C GLN A 163 -8.00 10.76 -1.06
N LYS A 164 -8.73 10.08 -0.18
CA LYS A 164 -9.98 10.61 0.40
C LYS A 164 -9.77 11.91 1.18
N ILE A 165 -8.66 12.04 1.91
CA ILE A 165 -8.32 13.28 2.63
C ILE A 165 -8.12 14.44 1.65
N VAL A 166 -7.38 14.20 0.56
CA VAL A 166 -7.13 15.22 -0.48
C VAL A 166 -8.43 15.59 -1.19
N GLU A 167 -9.24 14.61 -1.58
CA GLU A 167 -10.54 14.83 -2.22
C GLU A 167 -11.48 15.63 -1.30
N GLU A 168 -11.55 15.28 -0.02
CA GLU A 168 -12.38 16.00 0.95
C GLU A 168 -11.88 17.44 1.16
N ALA A 169 -10.55 17.68 1.23
CA ALA A 169 -9.99 19.02 1.28
C ALA A 169 -10.41 19.85 0.05
N LEU A 170 -10.34 19.28 -1.15
CA LEU A 170 -10.77 19.94 -2.38
C LEU A 170 -12.26 20.31 -2.37
N THR A 171 -13.12 19.54 -1.70
CA THR A 171 -14.55 19.91 -1.56
C THR A 171 -14.79 21.18 -0.74
N LYS A 172 -13.81 21.60 0.09
CA LYS A 172 -13.90 22.84 0.88
C LYS A 172 -13.49 24.07 0.08
N GLU A 173 -12.71 23.85 -0.97
CA GLU A 173 -12.18 24.93 -1.82
C GLU A 173 -13.25 25.50 -2.75
N ILE A 174 -13.09 26.77 -3.12
CA ILE A 174 -13.96 27.45 -4.07
C ILE A 174 -13.77 26.80 -5.45
N ASP A 175 -14.86 26.41 -6.09
CA ASP A 175 -14.88 25.75 -7.39
C ASP A 175 -14.02 24.48 -7.43
N HIS A 176 -13.79 23.81 -6.29
CA HIS A 176 -12.90 22.64 -6.15
C HIS A 176 -11.47 22.88 -6.69
N LYS A 177 -11.01 24.12 -6.67
CA LYS A 177 -9.66 24.48 -7.08
C LYS A 177 -8.81 24.79 -5.85
N ALA A 178 -7.76 24.01 -5.68
CA ALA A 178 -6.81 24.20 -4.59
C ALA A 178 -6.24 25.62 -4.59
N GLY A 179 -6.39 26.31 -3.47
CA GLY A 179 -5.80 27.65 -3.25
C GLY A 179 -4.30 27.55 -2.95
N ASP A 180 -3.85 26.42 -2.41
CA ASP A 180 -2.45 26.07 -2.13
C ASP A 180 -2.20 24.59 -2.41
N ASP A 181 -0.94 24.13 -2.32
CA ASP A 181 -0.55 22.75 -2.56
C ASP A 181 -1.15 21.82 -1.48
N ILE A 182 -2.03 20.91 -1.89
CA ILE A 182 -2.69 19.94 -1.01
C ILE A 182 -1.95 18.61 -1.11
N SER A 183 -1.25 18.23 -0.04
CA SER A 183 -0.49 16.97 0.03
C SER A 183 -0.80 16.21 1.30
N CYS A 184 -0.96 14.90 1.18
CA CYS A 184 -1.20 14.00 2.31
C CYS A 184 -0.37 12.73 2.16
N VAL A 185 0.21 12.28 3.27
CA VAL A 185 0.88 10.97 3.38
C VAL A 185 0.23 10.20 4.52
N SER A 186 -0.19 8.98 4.26
CA SER A 186 -0.69 8.04 5.27
C SER A 186 0.27 6.87 5.40
N ILE A 187 0.68 6.56 6.62
CA ILE A 187 1.50 5.40 6.97
C ILE A 187 0.63 4.50 7.84
N TYR A 188 0.50 3.24 7.48
CA TYR A 188 -0.30 2.25 8.17
C TYR A 188 0.58 1.08 8.60
N PHE A 189 0.73 0.90 9.91
CA PHE A 189 1.47 -0.21 10.52
C PHE A 189 0.50 -1.36 10.73
N ARG A 190 0.76 -2.51 10.14
CA ARG A 190 -0.13 -3.66 10.28
C ARG A 190 0.61 -4.99 10.12
N THR A 191 0.02 -6.04 10.63
CA THR A 191 0.47 -7.39 10.34
C THR A 191 0.35 -7.68 8.85
N PRO A 192 1.41 -8.18 8.19
CA PRO A 192 1.35 -8.50 6.78
C PRO A 192 0.25 -9.51 6.46
N ARG A 193 -0.60 -9.19 5.50
CA ARG A 193 -1.60 -10.11 4.95
C ARG A 193 -0.92 -11.06 3.98
N LYS A 194 -1.07 -12.35 4.22
CA LYS A 194 -0.43 -13.41 3.44
C LYS A 194 -1.42 -14.04 2.47
N LEU A 195 -0.92 -14.45 1.31
CA LEU A 195 -1.66 -15.20 0.30
C LEU A 195 -0.80 -16.31 -0.28
N LEU A 196 -1.29 -17.52 -0.23
CA LEU A 196 -0.76 -18.66 -0.98
C LEU A 196 -1.49 -18.78 -2.30
N VAL A 197 -0.75 -18.94 -3.40
CA VAL A 197 -1.31 -19.22 -4.72
C VAL A 197 -0.72 -20.51 -5.25
N LEU A 198 -1.53 -21.56 -5.30
CA LEU A 198 -1.17 -22.83 -5.89
C LEU A 198 -1.57 -22.86 -7.36
N THR A 199 -0.66 -23.27 -8.27
CA THR A 199 -0.99 -23.40 -9.69
C THR A 199 -0.18 -24.49 -10.38
N GLY A 200 -0.87 -25.40 -11.03
CA GLY A 200 -0.30 -26.58 -11.70
C GLY A 200 -0.01 -27.74 -10.74
N PRO A 201 -0.06 -28.98 -11.23
CA PRO A 201 0.26 -30.17 -10.46
C PRO A 201 1.77 -30.29 -10.19
N PRO A 202 2.18 -30.86 -9.04
CA PRO A 202 3.57 -31.27 -8.78
C PRO A 202 4.13 -32.17 -9.89
N PHE A 203 5.45 -32.19 -10.05
CA PHE A 203 6.08 -33.09 -11.05
C PHE A 203 5.87 -34.55 -10.66
N ASP A 204 6.12 -34.89 -9.41
CA ASP A 204 5.94 -36.21 -8.87
C ASP A 204 4.58 -36.32 -8.14
N GLU A 205 3.79 -37.34 -8.45
CA GLU A 205 2.49 -37.59 -7.81
C GLU A 205 2.63 -37.89 -6.31
N ASP A 206 3.75 -38.46 -5.89
CA ASP A 206 4.06 -38.70 -4.47
C ASP A 206 4.07 -37.39 -3.64
N LYS A 207 4.20 -36.26 -4.27
CA LYS A 207 4.15 -34.93 -3.64
C LYS A 207 2.77 -34.30 -3.60
N ASP A 208 1.77 -34.93 -4.19
CA ASP A 208 0.40 -34.39 -4.24
C ASP A 208 -0.14 -34.10 -2.83
N ARG A 209 0.14 -35.01 -1.88
CA ARG A 209 -0.27 -34.82 -0.49
C ARG A 209 0.43 -33.64 0.19
N GLU A 210 1.77 -33.60 0.10
CA GLU A 210 2.54 -32.45 0.65
C GLU A 210 2.08 -31.12 0.04
N PHE A 211 1.80 -31.14 -1.26
CA PHE A 211 1.32 -29.96 -1.98
C PHE A 211 -0.07 -29.52 -1.51
N ALA A 212 -0.98 -30.46 -1.27
CA ALA A 212 -2.32 -30.15 -0.77
C ALA A 212 -2.31 -29.70 0.70
N GLU A 213 -1.46 -30.29 1.55
CA GLU A 213 -1.31 -29.90 2.95
C GLU A 213 -0.87 -28.44 3.12
N LEU A 214 -0.21 -27.82 2.11
CA LEU A 214 0.08 -26.38 2.12
C LEU A 214 -1.18 -25.53 2.27
N VAL A 215 -2.33 -25.99 1.80
CA VAL A 215 -3.61 -25.28 1.91
C VAL A 215 -4.07 -25.19 3.36
N SER A 216 -3.98 -26.32 4.09
CA SER A 216 -4.42 -26.39 5.49
C SER A 216 -3.43 -25.75 6.46
N ASP A 217 -2.14 -25.78 6.15
CA ASP A 217 -1.08 -25.30 7.04
C ASP A 217 -0.76 -23.83 6.88
N TYR A 218 -1.28 -23.17 5.83
CA TYR A 218 -0.94 -21.80 5.54
C TYR A 218 -1.69 -20.80 6.43
N ASP A 219 -0.92 -19.99 7.17
CA ASP A 219 -1.45 -18.90 7.99
C ASP A 219 -1.73 -17.65 7.11
N GLY A 220 -2.81 -17.70 6.35
CA GLY A 220 -3.20 -16.64 5.43
C GLY A 220 -4.34 -17.06 4.50
N LYS A 221 -4.57 -16.27 3.46
CA LYS A 221 -5.53 -16.60 2.42
C LYS A 221 -4.94 -17.60 1.43
N VAL A 222 -5.80 -18.39 0.81
CA VAL A 222 -5.39 -19.42 -0.17
C VAL A 222 -6.18 -19.26 -1.45
N ALA A 223 -5.48 -19.26 -2.58
CA ALA A 223 -6.06 -19.33 -3.92
C ALA A 223 -5.51 -20.54 -4.68
N VAL A 224 -6.39 -21.34 -5.25
CA VAL A 224 -6.02 -22.49 -6.09
C VAL A 224 -6.37 -22.18 -7.54
N CYS A 225 -5.37 -22.20 -8.42
CA CYS A 225 -5.50 -21.80 -9.82
C CYS A 225 -5.21 -23.00 -10.75
N GLY A 226 -6.27 -23.57 -11.29
CA GLY A 226 -6.24 -24.71 -12.21
C GLY A 226 -7.11 -25.88 -11.77
N GLY A 227 -7.90 -26.44 -12.69
CA GLY A 227 -8.78 -27.57 -12.39
C GLY A 227 -8.02 -28.79 -11.87
N THR A 228 -6.89 -29.16 -12.50
CA THR A 228 -6.05 -30.28 -12.03
C THR A 228 -5.49 -30.01 -10.64
N THR A 229 -5.09 -28.78 -10.34
CA THR A 229 -4.61 -28.37 -9.01
C THR A 229 -5.73 -28.49 -7.98
N ALA A 230 -6.93 -28.04 -8.32
CA ALA A 230 -8.11 -28.14 -7.47
C ALA A 230 -8.48 -29.61 -7.19
N ASN A 231 -8.43 -30.48 -8.21
CA ASN A 231 -8.71 -31.91 -8.06
C ASN A 231 -7.71 -32.63 -7.13
N ILE A 232 -6.43 -32.21 -7.14
CA ILE A 232 -5.43 -32.73 -6.19
C ILE A 232 -5.79 -32.33 -4.76
N VAL A 233 -6.07 -31.04 -4.53
CA VAL A 233 -6.45 -30.54 -3.20
C VAL A 233 -7.74 -31.21 -2.71
N GLU A 234 -8.76 -31.32 -3.57
CA GLU A 234 -10.03 -32.00 -3.28
C GLU A 234 -9.82 -33.45 -2.87
N ARG A 235 -8.99 -34.20 -3.62
CA ARG A 235 -8.70 -35.60 -3.37
C ARG A 235 -7.92 -35.84 -2.08
N GLU A 236 -6.81 -35.11 -1.92
CA GLU A 236 -5.87 -35.34 -0.81
C GLU A 236 -6.41 -34.84 0.54
N LEU A 237 -7.19 -33.78 0.53
CA LEU A 237 -7.78 -33.21 1.75
C LEU A 237 -9.23 -33.67 1.98
N CYS A 238 -9.78 -34.51 1.10
CA CYS A 238 -11.17 -34.99 1.16
C CYS A 238 -12.19 -33.81 1.21
N LEU A 239 -11.92 -32.75 0.51
CA LEU A 239 -12.77 -31.58 0.41
C LEU A 239 -13.73 -31.72 -0.77
N LYS A 240 -14.75 -30.85 -0.82
CA LYS A 240 -15.67 -30.74 -1.96
C LYS A 240 -15.42 -29.46 -2.73
N CYS A 241 -15.33 -29.55 -4.06
CA CYS A 241 -15.20 -28.41 -4.96
C CYS A 241 -16.52 -28.21 -5.73
N GLU A 242 -17.20 -27.09 -5.52
CA GLU A 242 -18.48 -26.77 -6.15
C GLU A 242 -18.37 -25.48 -6.99
N ILE A 243 -19.01 -25.47 -8.18
CA ILE A 243 -18.97 -24.32 -9.08
C ILE A 243 -19.76 -23.14 -8.48
N ASP A 244 -19.10 -21.98 -8.41
CA ASP A 244 -19.73 -20.72 -8.01
C ASP A 244 -20.44 -20.08 -9.21
N LYS A 245 -21.73 -20.33 -9.34
CA LYS A 245 -22.57 -19.78 -10.44
C LYS A 245 -22.68 -18.26 -10.42
N THR A 246 -22.36 -17.60 -9.30
CA THR A 246 -22.41 -16.14 -9.19
C THR A 246 -21.24 -15.46 -9.89
N SER A 247 -20.20 -16.20 -10.21
CA SER A 247 -18.98 -15.72 -10.86
C SER A 247 -19.03 -15.80 -12.40
N PHE A 248 -20.21 -16.02 -12.99
CA PHE A 248 -20.36 -16.17 -14.44
C PHE A 248 -19.85 -14.95 -15.22
N ASP A 249 -19.07 -15.24 -16.23
CA ASP A 249 -18.55 -14.27 -17.21
C ASP A 249 -18.43 -14.97 -18.57
N GLU A 250 -18.68 -14.26 -19.66
CA GLU A 250 -18.64 -14.85 -21.01
C GLU A 250 -17.23 -15.27 -21.46
N LYS A 251 -16.19 -14.63 -20.90
CA LYS A 251 -14.80 -14.79 -21.34
C LYS A 251 -13.92 -15.52 -20.34
N ILE A 252 -14.30 -15.45 -19.05
CA ILE A 252 -13.51 -16.01 -17.95
C ILE A 252 -14.28 -17.18 -17.33
N PRO A 253 -13.66 -18.36 -17.21
CA PRO A 253 -14.29 -19.50 -16.54
C PRO A 253 -14.74 -19.15 -15.12
N MET A 254 -15.86 -19.74 -14.71
CA MET A 254 -16.40 -19.54 -13.38
C MET A 254 -15.40 -20.01 -12.30
N SER A 255 -15.42 -19.33 -11.16
CA SER A 255 -14.72 -19.80 -9.97
C SER A 255 -15.45 -20.95 -9.31
N SER A 256 -14.78 -21.66 -8.41
CA SER A 256 -15.37 -22.66 -7.55
C SER A 256 -15.17 -22.31 -6.08
N ILE A 257 -15.96 -22.92 -5.24
CA ILE A 257 -15.93 -22.82 -3.78
C ILE A 257 -15.39 -24.15 -3.23
N MET A 258 -14.43 -24.05 -2.31
CA MET A 258 -13.86 -25.19 -1.60
C MET A 258 -13.62 -24.76 -0.16
N GLU A 259 -13.96 -25.62 0.80
CA GLU A 259 -13.74 -25.32 2.22
C GLU A 259 -12.24 -25.09 2.52
N GLY A 260 -11.93 -24.06 3.29
CA GLY A 260 -10.54 -23.69 3.61
C GLY A 260 -9.79 -22.98 2.47
N VAL A 261 -10.40 -22.75 1.31
CA VAL A 261 -9.81 -22.04 0.17
C VAL A 261 -10.62 -20.78 -0.14
N ASP A 262 -9.94 -19.60 -0.15
CA ASP A 262 -10.62 -18.32 -0.42
C ASP A 262 -11.09 -18.19 -1.87
N LEU A 263 -10.40 -18.83 -2.80
CA LEU A 263 -10.76 -18.79 -4.22
C LEU A 263 -10.18 -19.97 -5.00
N VAL A 264 -11.04 -20.65 -5.73
CA VAL A 264 -10.63 -21.64 -6.74
C VAL A 264 -10.95 -21.11 -8.13
N THR A 265 -9.98 -21.12 -9.04
CA THR A 265 -10.16 -20.63 -10.41
C THR A 265 -9.65 -21.64 -11.43
N GLU A 266 -10.01 -21.43 -12.70
CA GLU A 266 -9.28 -22.00 -13.82
C GLU A 266 -7.83 -21.48 -13.81
N GLY A 267 -6.94 -22.14 -14.53
CA GLY A 267 -5.50 -21.84 -14.49
C GLY A 267 -5.07 -20.67 -15.39
N ILE A 268 -4.60 -21.01 -16.61
CA ILE A 268 -3.86 -20.07 -17.47
C ILE A 268 -4.70 -18.91 -17.96
N LEU A 269 -5.97 -19.13 -18.32
CA LEU A 269 -6.86 -18.07 -18.81
C LEU A 269 -7.09 -17.03 -17.74
N THR A 270 -7.42 -17.48 -16.52
CA THR A 270 -7.62 -16.56 -15.38
C THR A 270 -6.34 -15.80 -15.04
N LEU A 271 -5.18 -16.47 -14.96
CA LEU A 271 -3.90 -15.81 -14.68
C LEU A 271 -3.49 -14.80 -15.76
N THR A 272 -3.80 -15.10 -17.04
CA THR A 272 -3.54 -14.16 -18.15
C THR A 272 -4.37 -12.89 -18.00
N GLU A 273 -5.63 -13.02 -17.66
CA GLU A 273 -6.50 -11.87 -17.44
C GLU A 273 -6.11 -11.09 -16.18
N VAL A 274 -5.70 -11.76 -15.11
CA VAL A 274 -5.11 -11.13 -13.91
C VAL A 274 -3.92 -10.27 -14.27
N TYR A 275 -2.99 -10.78 -15.09
CA TYR A 275 -1.84 -10.00 -15.56
C TYR A 275 -2.27 -8.75 -16.32
N ARG A 276 -3.25 -8.87 -17.22
CA ARG A 276 -3.81 -7.72 -17.96
C ARG A 276 -4.39 -6.68 -17.00
N MET A 277 -5.20 -7.11 -16.02
CA MET A 277 -5.79 -6.22 -15.02
C MET A 277 -4.74 -5.53 -14.14
N LEU A 278 -3.70 -6.22 -13.72
CA LEU A 278 -2.61 -5.63 -12.96
C LEU A 278 -1.87 -4.55 -13.76
N LYS A 279 -1.79 -4.69 -15.08
CA LYS A 279 -1.13 -3.74 -15.98
C LYS A 279 -2.01 -2.54 -16.33
N GLU A 280 -3.26 -2.77 -16.67
CA GLU A 280 -4.18 -1.79 -17.26
C GLU A 280 -5.17 -1.18 -16.25
N GLY A 281 -5.41 -1.86 -15.15
CA GLY A 281 -6.40 -1.51 -14.12
C GLY A 281 -7.53 -2.54 -14.04
N ILE A 282 -8.23 -2.52 -12.92
CA ILE A 282 -9.33 -3.44 -12.63
C ILE A 282 -10.66 -2.78 -12.99
N ASP A 283 -11.48 -3.47 -13.76
CA ASP A 283 -12.90 -3.15 -13.88
C ASP A 283 -13.63 -3.63 -12.62
N THR A 284 -13.92 -2.70 -11.72
CA THR A 284 -14.48 -2.99 -10.40
C THR A 284 -15.95 -3.40 -10.44
N GLU A 285 -16.66 -3.18 -11.55
CA GLU A 285 -18.07 -3.54 -11.72
C GLU A 285 -18.23 -5.05 -11.93
N LYS A 286 -17.20 -5.71 -12.46
CA LYS A 286 -17.21 -7.16 -12.67
C LYS A 286 -16.86 -7.92 -11.39
N GLN A 287 -17.42 -9.15 -11.28
CA GLN A 287 -17.20 -10.05 -10.14
C GLN A 287 -16.68 -11.44 -10.57
N ASN A 288 -16.07 -11.55 -11.75
CA ASN A 288 -15.54 -12.81 -12.25
C ASN A 288 -14.28 -13.29 -11.49
N ALA A 289 -13.87 -14.51 -11.76
CA ALA A 289 -12.73 -15.15 -11.09
C ALA A 289 -11.43 -14.35 -11.18
N ALA A 290 -11.14 -13.72 -12.33
CA ALA A 290 -9.93 -12.92 -12.51
C ALA A 290 -9.94 -11.64 -11.68
N VAL A 291 -11.09 -10.94 -11.58
CA VAL A 291 -11.24 -9.77 -10.71
C VAL A 291 -11.06 -10.15 -9.24
N ARG A 292 -11.67 -11.27 -8.81
CA ARG A 292 -11.54 -11.75 -7.42
C ARG A 292 -10.08 -12.09 -7.09
N LEU A 293 -9.38 -12.82 -7.98
CA LEU A 293 -7.96 -13.16 -7.78
C LEU A 293 -7.08 -11.90 -7.77
N THR A 294 -7.34 -10.93 -8.67
CA THR A 294 -6.61 -9.66 -8.68
C THR A 294 -6.82 -8.88 -7.39
N LYS A 295 -8.04 -8.85 -6.86
CA LYS A 295 -8.33 -8.22 -5.55
C LYS A 295 -7.61 -8.92 -4.40
N LEU A 296 -7.52 -10.27 -4.39
CA LEU A 296 -6.76 -11.02 -3.40
C LEU A 296 -5.26 -10.69 -3.46
N LEU A 297 -4.68 -10.69 -4.66
CA LEU A 297 -3.27 -10.33 -4.88
C LEU A 297 -2.96 -8.91 -4.41
N LEU A 298 -3.76 -7.92 -4.82
CA LEU A 298 -3.55 -6.53 -4.41
C LEU A 298 -3.84 -6.30 -2.92
N GLY A 299 -4.78 -7.06 -2.36
CA GLY A 299 -5.13 -7.01 -0.94
C GLY A 299 -4.10 -7.65 -0.02
N SER A 300 -3.14 -8.41 -0.54
CA SER A 300 -2.11 -9.12 0.24
C SER A 300 -0.77 -8.38 0.18
N ASP A 301 0.07 -8.57 1.19
CA ASP A 301 1.39 -7.94 1.30
C ASP A 301 2.50 -8.94 0.97
N LYS A 302 2.33 -10.18 1.44
CA LYS A 302 3.19 -11.33 1.16
C LYS A 302 2.43 -12.33 0.32
N ILE A 303 3.01 -12.74 -0.80
CA ILE A 303 2.37 -13.65 -1.74
C ILE A 303 3.33 -14.79 -2.06
N ASP A 304 2.94 -16.00 -1.73
CA ASP A 304 3.71 -17.21 -1.98
C ASP A 304 3.09 -17.98 -3.15
N PHE A 305 3.77 -17.98 -4.29
CA PHE A 305 3.39 -18.82 -5.42
C PHE A 305 4.06 -20.19 -5.31
N VAL A 306 3.27 -21.24 -5.37
CA VAL A 306 3.75 -22.63 -5.53
C VAL A 306 3.28 -23.12 -6.90
N VAL A 307 4.24 -23.37 -7.77
CA VAL A 307 4.01 -23.68 -9.18
C VAL A 307 4.42 -25.12 -9.44
N GLY A 308 3.44 -25.96 -9.69
CA GLY A 308 3.67 -27.33 -10.11
C GLY A 308 4.30 -27.40 -11.50
N THR A 309 5.21 -28.35 -11.66
CA THR A 309 6.03 -28.46 -12.88
C THR A 309 5.66 -29.67 -13.74
N LYS A 310 4.67 -30.48 -13.35
CA LYS A 310 4.16 -31.59 -14.15
C LYS A 310 3.45 -31.07 -15.40
N ILE A 311 3.77 -31.68 -16.52
CA ILE A 311 3.08 -31.49 -17.79
C ILE A 311 1.83 -32.37 -17.78
N ASN A 312 0.67 -31.82 -18.06
CA ASN A 312 -0.58 -32.57 -18.08
C ASN A 312 -0.63 -33.46 -19.33
N ILE A 313 -0.41 -34.76 -19.17
CA ILE A 313 -0.34 -35.75 -20.26
C ILE A 313 -1.73 -35.97 -20.93
N ALA A 314 -2.83 -35.54 -20.28
CA ALA A 314 -4.19 -35.72 -20.80
C ALA A 314 -4.47 -34.96 -22.11
N HIS A 315 -3.64 -34.01 -22.47
CA HIS A 315 -3.65 -33.34 -23.76
C HIS A 315 -2.37 -33.71 -24.53
N GLN A 316 -2.37 -34.83 -25.22
CA GLN A 316 -1.29 -35.24 -26.13
C GLN A 316 -1.22 -34.35 -27.38
N ASP A 317 -1.10 -33.04 -27.18
CA ASP A 317 -0.89 -32.07 -28.21
C ASP A 317 0.63 -31.80 -28.32
N PRO A 318 1.22 -31.82 -29.55
CA PRO A 318 2.63 -31.45 -29.76
C PRO A 318 3.03 -30.07 -29.24
N ASN A 319 2.06 -29.23 -28.81
CA ASN A 319 2.26 -27.92 -28.21
C ASN A 319 2.43 -27.95 -26.67
N LEU A 320 2.48 -29.10 -26.02
CA LEU A 320 2.52 -29.29 -24.58
C LEU A 320 3.72 -28.65 -23.83
N PRO A 321 4.95 -28.60 -24.39
CA PRO A 321 6.01 -27.82 -23.76
C PRO A 321 5.63 -26.35 -23.59
N MET A 322 4.74 -25.85 -24.45
CA MET A 322 4.27 -24.45 -24.41
C MET A 322 3.39 -24.14 -23.20
N GLU A 323 2.52 -25.02 -22.73
CA GLU A 323 1.63 -24.73 -21.60
C GLU A 323 2.40 -24.54 -20.27
N LEU A 324 3.38 -25.38 -20.00
CA LEU A 324 4.24 -25.22 -18.82
C LEU A 324 5.05 -23.94 -18.92
N GLU A 325 5.57 -23.66 -20.09
CA GLU A 325 6.32 -22.43 -20.35
C GLU A 325 5.42 -21.20 -20.26
N ILE A 326 4.18 -21.28 -20.77
CA ILE A 326 3.17 -20.23 -20.65
C ILE A 326 2.84 -19.98 -19.17
N ARG A 327 2.60 -21.04 -18.36
CA ARG A 327 2.31 -20.90 -16.92
C ARG A 327 3.48 -20.25 -16.18
N ARG A 328 4.69 -20.72 -16.40
CA ARG A 328 5.89 -20.12 -15.80
C ARG A 328 6.07 -18.66 -16.21
N ASN A 329 5.85 -18.36 -17.47
CA ASN A 329 6.00 -17.01 -18.01
C ASN A 329 4.94 -16.05 -17.47
N ILE A 330 3.67 -16.50 -17.36
CA ILE A 330 2.61 -15.64 -16.81
C ILE A 330 2.82 -15.39 -15.31
N VAL A 331 3.21 -16.40 -14.53
CA VAL A 331 3.55 -16.22 -13.12
C VAL A 331 4.73 -15.26 -12.96
N LYS A 332 5.79 -15.38 -13.77
CA LYS A 332 6.92 -14.43 -13.76
C LYS A 332 6.50 -13.00 -14.10
N LYS A 333 5.57 -12.81 -15.05
CA LYS A 333 5.04 -11.49 -15.40
C LYS A 333 4.21 -10.90 -14.26
N ILE A 334 3.35 -11.71 -13.63
CA ILE A 334 2.57 -11.31 -12.45
C ILE A 334 3.51 -10.95 -11.29
N PHE A 335 4.51 -11.80 -11.02
CA PHE A 335 5.53 -11.55 -10.00
C PHE A 335 6.18 -10.17 -10.18
N ARG A 336 6.72 -9.89 -11.38
CA ARG A 336 7.39 -8.62 -11.64
C ARG A 336 6.49 -7.42 -11.44
N ILE A 337 5.27 -7.45 -11.98
CA ILE A 337 4.37 -6.29 -11.85
C ILE A 337 3.91 -6.07 -10.41
N LEU A 338 3.69 -7.13 -9.64
CA LEU A 338 3.34 -7.03 -8.22
C LEU A 338 4.52 -6.50 -7.39
N GLN A 339 5.74 -6.93 -7.69
CA GLN A 339 6.95 -6.45 -7.01
C GLN A 339 7.29 -5.01 -7.39
N ASP A 340 7.37 -4.70 -8.69
CA ASP A 340 7.90 -3.42 -9.16
C ASP A 340 6.89 -2.28 -9.04
N ARG A 341 5.61 -2.55 -9.31
CA ARG A 341 4.56 -1.53 -9.30
C ARG A 341 3.79 -1.45 -7.98
N TYR A 342 3.54 -2.62 -7.37
CA TYR A 342 2.71 -2.70 -6.18
C TYR A 342 3.51 -2.98 -4.89
N LEU A 343 4.83 -3.09 -5.00
CA LEU A 343 5.77 -3.25 -3.88
C LEU A 343 5.41 -4.41 -2.94
N LYS A 344 4.93 -5.53 -3.51
CA LYS A 344 4.59 -6.73 -2.75
C LYS A 344 5.83 -7.56 -2.49
N GLU A 345 5.88 -8.22 -1.32
CA GLU A 345 6.87 -9.26 -1.03
C GLU A 345 6.39 -10.58 -1.64
N ILE A 346 7.15 -11.16 -2.55
CA ILE A 346 6.70 -12.33 -3.31
C ILE A 346 7.77 -13.39 -3.31
N SER A 347 7.35 -14.62 -3.03
CA SER A 347 8.15 -15.82 -3.24
C SER A 347 7.56 -16.69 -4.36
N VAL A 348 8.39 -17.43 -5.06
CA VAL A 348 7.97 -18.42 -6.06
C VAL A 348 8.74 -19.70 -5.84
N ARG A 349 8.05 -20.79 -5.52
CA ARG A 349 8.58 -22.14 -5.39
C ARG A 349 8.06 -23.01 -6.52
N TYR A 350 8.93 -23.76 -7.14
CA TYR A 350 8.58 -24.78 -8.14
C TYR A 350 8.64 -26.15 -7.51
N ILE A 351 7.63 -26.98 -7.78
CA ILE A 351 7.50 -28.32 -7.19
C ILE A 351 7.22 -29.39 -8.25
#